data_3fb22a97b57d576cb1641d60f9d95536
#
_entry.id   3fb22a97b57d576cb1641d60f9d95536
#
_cell.length_a   1.000
_cell.length_b   1.000
_cell.length_c   1.000
_cell.angle_alpha   90.00
_cell.angle_beta   90.00
_cell.angle_gamma   90.00
#
_symmetry.space_group_name_H-M   'P 1'
#
loop_
_entity.id
_entity.type
_entity.pdbx_description
1 polymer ?
#
loop_
_entity_poly.entity_id
_entity_poly.type
_entity_poly.pdbx_seq_one_letter_code
_entity_poly.pdbx_strand_id
1 'polypeptide(L)'
;ETVHSYTNDQNLIDNFHKGDRRGRSAALNMVLTTTGAVNAVAKAIPELEGKLTGNAIRVPTPNVSLAILSLAINENTTKDDLNNYLKSMAFHSKYREILGFTNSTEIVSTDFYSSPFASIIDSSATIANKKRITLYCWYDNEYGYTKQVINLTKQIVGIKLPRLPKPIE
;
A
#
# COMPACT_ATOMS: atom_id res chain seq x y z
N GLU A 1 5.14 8.21 -1.34
CA GLU A 1 4.01 8.89 -2.00
C GLU A 1 2.85 7.92 -2.19
N THR A 2 1.62 8.44 -2.25
CA THR A 2 0.47 7.61 -2.63
C THR A 2 -0.27 8.23 -3.81
N VAL A 3 -0.47 7.43 -4.86
CA VAL A 3 -1.48 7.70 -5.88
C VAL A 3 -2.77 7.06 -5.38
N HIS A 4 -3.72 7.89 -4.97
CA HIS A 4 -4.84 7.46 -4.16
C HIS A 4 -6.18 7.71 -4.85
N SER A 5 -7.06 6.72 -4.82
CA SER A 5 -8.44 6.89 -5.26
C SER A 5 -9.12 8.05 -4.53
N TYR A 6 -10.12 8.66 -5.12
CA TYR A 6 -10.91 9.67 -4.41
C TYR A 6 -11.74 9.02 -3.28
N THR A 7 -12.08 9.82 -2.29
CA THR A 7 -12.84 9.40 -1.10
C THR A 7 -13.91 10.40 -0.79
N ASN A 8 -14.80 10.07 0.15
CA ASN A 8 -15.88 10.96 0.62
C ASN A 8 -15.42 12.32 1.18
N ASP A 9 -14.10 12.46 1.45
CA ASP A 9 -13.50 13.74 1.86
C ASP A 9 -13.25 14.68 0.66
N GLN A 10 -13.65 14.32 -0.55
CA GLN A 10 -13.54 15.14 -1.74
C GLN A 10 -14.92 15.38 -2.35
N ASN A 11 -15.15 16.57 -2.88
CA ASN A 11 -16.36 16.87 -3.62
C ASN A 11 -16.35 16.19 -4.99
N LEU A 12 -17.48 15.61 -5.40
CA LEU A 12 -17.63 15.04 -6.75
C LEU A 12 -17.70 16.12 -7.82
N ILE A 13 -18.30 17.25 -7.48
CA ILE A 13 -18.35 18.47 -8.30
C ILE A 13 -17.70 19.63 -7.56
N ASP A 14 -17.29 20.66 -8.26
CA ASP A 14 -16.66 21.85 -7.65
C ASP A 14 -17.61 22.46 -6.62
N ASN A 15 -17.18 22.54 -5.36
CA ASN A 15 -17.93 23.13 -4.26
C ASN A 15 -16.98 23.53 -3.14
N PHE A 16 -17.48 24.29 -2.17
CA PHE A 16 -16.71 24.69 -1.00
C PHE A 16 -16.21 23.47 -0.21
N HIS A 17 -14.94 23.55 0.23
CA HIS A 17 -14.34 22.59 1.13
C HIS A 17 -13.30 23.30 2.00
N LYS A 18 -13.19 22.92 3.29
CA LYS A 18 -12.20 23.48 4.22
C LYS A 18 -10.73 23.25 3.82
N GLY A 19 -10.48 22.23 3.02
CA GLY A 19 -9.16 21.96 2.42
C GLY A 19 -9.21 22.39 0.94
N ASP A 20 -8.51 23.46 0.59
CA ASP A 20 -8.64 24.22 -0.66
C ASP A 20 -8.82 23.37 -1.93
N ARG A 21 -7.90 22.45 -2.19
CA ARG A 21 -7.93 21.63 -3.40
C ARG A 21 -8.97 20.51 -3.37
N ARG A 22 -9.46 20.11 -2.18
CA ARG A 22 -10.43 19.01 -2.02
C ARG A 22 -11.83 19.41 -2.41
N GLY A 23 -12.08 20.71 -2.60
CA GLY A 23 -13.32 21.24 -3.13
C GLY A 23 -13.46 21.10 -4.65
N ARG A 24 -12.38 20.77 -5.36
CA ARG A 24 -12.43 20.59 -6.81
C ARG A 24 -12.91 19.19 -7.15
N SER A 25 -13.64 19.08 -8.27
CA SER A 25 -14.25 17.84 -8.74
C SER A 25 -13.27 16.65 -8.74
N ALA A 26 -13.57 15.67 -7.88
CA ALA A 26 -12.73 14.46 -7.71
C ALA A 26 -12.73 13.58 -8.96
N ALA A 27 -13.83 13.58 -9.72
CA ALA A 27 -13.96 12.75 -10.93
C ALA A 27 -13.20 13.30 -12.14
N LEU A 28 -12.78 14.58 -12.10
CA LEU A 28 -12.16 15.26 -13.25
C LEU A 28 -10.74 15.74 -12.99
N ASN A 29 -10.25 15.66 -11.76
CA ASN A 29 -8.98 16.28 -11.39
C ASN A 29 -8.05 15.35 -10.62
N MET A 30 -6.75 15.49 -10.87
CA MET A 30 -5.72 15.05 -9.95
C MET A 30 -5.52 16.13 -8.88
N VAL A 31 -5.52 15.72 -7.61
CA VAL A 31 -5.43 16.65 -6.47
C VAL A 31 -4.26 16.30 -5.58
N LEU A 32 -3.32 17.23 -5.44
CA LEU A 32 -2.24 17.11 -4.46
C LEU A 32 -2.77 17.42 -3.07
N THR A 33 -2.51 16.52 -2.12
CA THR A 33 -2.95 16.67 -0.73
C THR A 33 -1.95 16.03 0.24
N THR A 34 -2.13 16.32 1.50
CA THR A 34 -1.38 15.67 2.57
C THR A 34 -1.88 14.24 2.81
N THR A 35 -1.02 13.42 3.40
CA THR A 35 -1.38 12.09 3.89
C THR A 35 -1.05 11.94 5.37
N GLY A 36 -1.93 11.30 6.12
CA GLY A 36 -1.68 10.89 7.50
C GLY A 36 -0.82 9.62 7.63
N ALA A 37 -0.50 8.96 6.53
CA ALA A 37 0.20 7.68 6.52
C ALA A 37 1.57 7.75 7.20
N VAL A 38 2.33 8.84 7.00
CA VAL A 38 3.64 9.03 7.63
C VAL A 38 3.54 8.96 9.15
N ASN A 39 2.60 9.70 9.74
CA ASN A 39 2.39 9.72 11.18
C ASN A 39 1.88 8.37 11.70
N ALA A 40 1.05 7.67 10.92
CA ALA A 40 0.56 6.35 11.29
C ALA A 40 1.69 5.31 11.30
N VAL A 41 2.59 5.34 10.30
CA VAL A 41 3.76 4.45 10.26
C VAL A 41 4.71 4.73 11.41
N ALA A 42 5.00 5.99 11.74
CA ALA A 42 5.87 6.37 12.86
C ALA A 42 5.30 5.88 14.21
N LYS A 43 3.97 5.89 14.39
CA LYS A 43 3.34 5.30 15.58
C LYS A 43 3.52 3.79 15.68
N ALA A 44 3.50 3.08 14.56
CA ALA A 44 3.66 1.63 14.51
C ALA A 44 5.13 1.19 14.55
N ILE A 45 6.04 2.02 14.02
CA ILE A 45 7.48 1.78 13.91
C ILE A 45 8.20 3.04 14.39
N PRO A 46 8.38 3.22 15.72
CA PRO A 46 8.94 4.46 16.28
C PRO A 46 10.34 4.83 15.76
N GLU A 47 11.11 3.83 15.33
CA GLU A 47 12.44 4.04 14.75
C GLU A 47 12.43 4.85 13.44
N LEU A 48 11.25 4.98 12.81
CA LEU A 48 11.04 5.77 11.60
C LEU A 48 10.55 7.20 11.88
N GLU A 49 10.36 7.57 13.13
CA GLU A 49 9.95 8.92 13.49
C GLU A 49 10.96 9.95 12.98
N GLY A 50 10.47 10.98 12.30
CA GLY A 50 11.29 12.01 11.67
C GLY A 50 12.08 11.59 10.42
N LYS A 51 12.04 10.30 10.04
CA LYS A 51 12.76 9.79 8.85
C LYS A 51 11.88 9.65 7.62
N LEU A 52 10.58 9.87 7.75
CA LEU A 52 9.62 9.71 6.68
C LEU A 52 9.04 11.06 6.26
N THR A 53 8.89 11.23 4.97
CA THR A 53 8.08 12.29 4.37
C THR A 53 7.08 11.67 3.43
N GLY A 54 5.94 12.33 3.23
CA GLY A 54 4.94 11.78 2.31
C GLY A 54 3.85 12.76 1.95
N ASN A 55 3.29 12.53 0.79
CA ASN A 55 2.15 13.25 0.22
C ASN A 55 1.22 12.26 -0.48
N ALA A 56 0.08 12.75 -0.90
CA ALA A 56 -0.87 11.99 -1.70
C ALA A 56 -1.28 12.75 -2.95
N ILE A 57 -1.39 12.02 -4.05
CA ILE A 57 -1.99 12.48 -5.31
C ILE A 57 -3.33 11.76 -5.44
N ARG A 58 -4.42 12.49 -5.27
CA ARG A 58 -5.76 11.93 -5.51
C ARG A 58 -6.01 11.87 -7.01
N VAL A 59 -6.54 10.76 -7.48
CA VAL A 59 -6.82 10.49 -8.90
C VAL A 59 -8.29 10.10 -9.11
N PRO A 60 -8.84 10.29 -10.31
CA PRO A 60 -10.24 9.98 -10.63
C PRO A 60 -10.51 8.47 -10.75
N THR A 61 -10.08 7.68 -9.77
CA THR A 61 -10.38 6.25 -9.69
C THR A 61 -11.22 5.97 -8.45
N PRO A 62 -12.26 5.13 -8.54
CA PRO A 62 -13.21 4.94 -7.44
C PRO A 62 -12.63 4.13 -6.28
N ASN A 63 -11.72 3.22 -6.53
CA ASN A 63 -11.08 2.38 -5.53
C ASN A 63 -9.70 1.93 -6.01
N VAL A 64 -8.93 1.31 -5.13
CA VAL A 64 -7.53 0.88 -5.25
C VAL A 64 -6.56 2.05 -5.40
N SER A 65 -5.56 2.01 -4.58
CA SER A 65 -4.49 3.01 -4.51
C SER A 65 -3.13 2.36 -4.67
N LEU A 66 -2.14 3.18 -4.97
CA LEU A 66 -0.75 2.76 -5.14
C LEU A 66 0.14 3.54 -4.18
N ALA A 67 0.83 2.84 -3.28
CA ALA A 67 1.91 3.42 -2.49
C ALA A 67 3.24 3.27 -3.25
N ILE A 68 3.98 4.37 -3.35
CA ILE A 68 5.32 4.42 -3.93
C ILE A 68 6.29 4.66 -2.78
N LEU A 69 7.12 3.66 -2.49
CA LEU A 69 8.08 3.70 -1.39
C LEU A 69 9.49 3.87 -1.96
N SER A 70 10.02 5.09 -1.87
CA SER A 70 11.42 5.38 -2.20
C SER A 70 12.27 5.27 -0.94
N LEU A 71 13.17 4.31 -0.90
CA LEU A 71 13.90 3.92 0.30
C LEU A 71 15.42 3.95 0.06
N ALA A 72 16.15 4.37 1.08
CA ALA A 72 17.58 4.15 1.20
C ALA A 72 17.80 2.98 2.17
N ILE A 73 18.48 1.93 1.71
CA ILE A 73 18.75 0.72 2.49
C ILE A 73 20.25 0.61 2.83
N ASN A 74 20.57 -0.22 3.82
CA ASN A 74 21.94 -0.32 4.32
C ASN A 74 22.90 -1.08 3.38
N GLU A 75 22.38 -2.02 2.61
CA GLU A 75 23.15 -2.90 1.75
C GLU A 75 22.85 -2.65 0.26
N ASN A 76 23.80 -3.02 -0.59
CA ASN A 76 23.57 -3.01 -2.03
C ASN A 76 22.64 -4.17 -2.40
N THR A 77 21.72 -3.92 -3.29
CA THR A 77 20.83 -4.95 -3.83
C THR A 77 20.60 -4.75 -5.33
N THR A 78 20.17 -5.83 -5.97
CA THR A 78 19.67 -5.81 -7.35
C THR A 78 18.14 -5.92 -7.35
N LYS A 79 17.50 -5.61 -8.49
CA LYS A 79 16.06 -5.81 -8.66
C LYS A 79 15.65 -7.27 -8.42
N ASP A 80 16.44 -8.20 -8.94
CA ASP A 80 16.14 -9.63 -8.84
C ASP A 80 16.26 -10.15 -7.41
N ASP A 81 17.34 -9.80 -6.70
CA ASP A 81 17.53 -10.18 -5.30
C ASP A 81 16.42 -9.64 -4.42
N LEU A 82 16.09 -8.35 -4.60
CA LEU A 82 15.02 -7.70 -3.87
C LEU A 82 13.65 -8.36 -4.15
N ASN A 83 13.33 -8.60 -5.41
CA ASN A 83 12.07 -9.24 -5.79
C ASN A 83 11.98 -10.69 -5.30
N ASN A 84 13.07 -11.45 -5.33
CA ASN A 84 13.13 -12.81 -4.78
C ASN A 84 12.89 -12.82 -3.27
N TYR A 85 13.51 -11.89 -2.54
CA TYR A 85 13.28 -11.72 -1.11
C TYR A 85 11.81 -11.38 -0.82
N LEU A 86 11.25 -10.37 -1.49
CA LEU A 86 9.86 -9.95 -1.28
C LEU A 86 8.85 -11.03 -1.66
N LYS A 87 9.12 -11.78 -2.73
CA LYS A 87 8.33 -12.94 -3.13
C LYS A 87 8.34 -14.01 -2.04
N SER A 88 9.52 -14.33 -1.49
CA SER A 88 9.64 -15.28 -0.38
C SER A 88 8.85 -14.80 0.85
N MET A 89 8.91 -13.52 1.19
CA MET A 89 8.12 -12.93 2.27
C MET A 89 6.62 -13.07 2.04
N ALA A 90 6.15 -12.80 0.82
CA ALA A 90 4.73 -12.87 0.48
C ALA A 90 4.18 -14.31 0.50
N PHE A 91 4.97 -15.30 0.09
CA PHE A 91 4.46 -16.69 -0.04
C PHE A 91 4.83 -17.59 1.13
N HIS A 92 5.95 -17.39 1.78
CA HIS A 92 6.51 -18.37 2.72
C HIS A 92 6.71 -17.84 4.14
N SER A 93 6.48 -16.55 4.41
CA SER A 93 6.63 -15.98 5.74
C SER A 93 5.31 -15.85 6.51
N LYS A 94 5.41 -15.34 7.73
CA LYS A 94 4.25 -14.95 8.54
C LYS A 94 3.40 -13.84 7.90
N TYR A 95 3.93 -13.14 6.90
CA TYR A 95 3.25 -12.03 6.21
C TYR A 95 2.37 -12.47 5.04
N ARG A 96 2.36 -13.73 4.67
CA ARG A 96 1.64 -14.27 3.49
C ARG A 96 0.13 -14.00 3.45
N GLU A 97 -0.48 -13.63 4.58
CA GLU A 97 -1.91 -13.28 4.63
C GLU A 97 -2.18 -11.78 4.49
N ILE A 98 -1.12 -10.98 4.58
CA ILE A 98 -1.21 -9.52 4.54
C ILE A 98 -0.42 -8.90 3.39
N LEU A 99 0.56 -9.64 2.87
CA LEU A 99 1.44 -9.22 1.78
C LEU A 99 1.19 -10.06 0.54
N GLY A 100 0.75 -9.44 -0.53
CA GLY A 100 0.64 -10.04 -1.86
C GLY A 100 1.86 -9.72 -2.73
N PHE A 101 2.00 -10.45 -3.81
CA PHE A 101 3.08 -10.27 -4.78
C PHE A 101 2.58 -10.60 -6.18
N THR A 102 2.91 -9.77 -7.15
CA THR A 102 2.61 -9.99 -8.54
C THR A 102 3.84 -9.72 -9.42
N ASN A 103 3.96 -10.46 -10.50
CA ASN A 103 4.96 -10.27 -11.55
C ASN A 103 4.32 -10.07 -12.92
N SER A 104 3.01 -9.92 -12.98
CA SER A 104 2.31 -9.63 -14.22
C SER A 104 2.65 -8.22 -14.71
N THR A 105 2.83 -8.07 -16.01
CA THR A 105 3.07 -6.79 -16.68
C THR A 105 1.80 -6.14 -17.21
N GLU A 106 0.65 -6.81 -17.08
CA GLU A 106 -0.64 -6.34 -17.63
C GLU A 106 -1.58 -5.77 -16.58
N ILE A 107 -1.22 -5.88 -15.29
CA ILE A 107 -2.07 -5.48 -14.19
C ILE A 107 -2.29 -3.97 -14.12
N VAL A 108 -3.50 -3.61 -13.73
CA VAL A 108 -3.94 -2.23 -13.44
C VAL A 108 -4.77 -2.20 -12.15
N SER A 109 -5.14 -1.03 -11.68
CA SER A 109 -5.83 -0.86 -10.39
C SER A 109 -7.10 -1.71 -10.24
N THR A 110 -7.87 -1.90 -11.29
CA THR A 110 -9.13 -2.67 -11.24
C THR A 110 -8.94 -4.16 -10.96
N ASP A 111 -7.76 -4.70 -11.23
CA ASP A 111 -7.44 -6.12 -10.97
C ASP A 111 -7.30 -6.42 -9.47
N PHE A 112 -7.17 -5.38 -8.65
CA PHE A 112 -7.01 -5.49 -7.21
C PHE A 112 -8.29 -5.18 -6.41
N TYR A 113 -9.43 -5.00 -7.07
CA TYR A 113 -10.70 -4.82 -6.38
C TYR A 113 -11.01 -6.05 -5.51
N SER A 114 -11.41 -5.78 -4.28
CA SER A 114 -11.69 -6.82 -3.26
C SER A 114 -10.49 -7.68 -2.90
N SER A 115 -9.28 -7.19 -3.12
CA SER A 115 -8.07 -7.88 -2.68
C SER A 115 -7.98 -7.90 -1.15
N PRO A 116 -7.76 -9.07 -0.53
CA PRO A 116 -7.68 -9.20 0.92
C PRO A 116 -6.34 -8.76 1.51
N PHE A 117 -5.34 -8.49 0.68
CA PHE A 117 -4.02 -8.12 1.14
C PHE A 117 -3.98 -6.66 1.60
N ALA A 118 -3.19 -6.40 2.65
CA ALA A 118 -2.91 -5.03 3.07
C ALA A 118 -2.03 -4.29 2.07
N SER A 119 -1.20 -5.02 1.34
CA SER A 119 -0.32 -4.49 0.31
C SER A 119 0.06 -5.58 -0.69
N ILE A 120 0.15 -5.25 -1.98
CA ILE A 120 0.56 -6.17 -3.05
C ILE A 120 1.74 -5.54 -3.78
N ILE A 121 2.88 -6.20 -3.71
CA ILE A 121 4.10 -5.74 -4.38
C ILE A 121 4.01 -5.98 -5.87
N ASP A 122 4.22 -4.92 -6.65
CA ASP A 122 4.39 -4.98 -8.09
C ASP A 122 5.87 -5.15 -8.42
N SER A 123 6.29 -6.39 -8.64
CA SER A 123 7.69 -6.70 -8.91
C SER A 123 8.15 -6.25 -10.30
N SER A 124 7.23 -6.09 -11.23
CA SER A 124 7.55 -5.61 -12.58
C SER A 124 8.01 -4.15 -12.53
N ALA A 125 7.40 -3.36 -11.66
CA ALA A 125 7.69 -1.95 -11.45
C ALA A 125 8.83 -1.68 -10.46
N THR A 126 9.33 -2.68 -9.71
CA THR A 126 10.43 -2.52 -8.75
C THR A 126 11.66 -1.91 -9.39
N ILE A 127 12.23 -0.90 -8.76
CA ILE A 127 13.49 -0.27 -9.15
C ILE A 127 14.52 -0.49 -8.04
N ALA A 128 15.71 -0.93 -8.39
CA ALA A 128 16.83 -1.03 -7.47
C ALA A 128 18.12 -0.52 -8.11
N ASN A 129 18.80 0.37 -7.40
CA ASN A 129 20.11 0.88 -7.78
C ASN A 129 20.99 0.95 -6.53
N LYS A 130 21.78 -0.09 -6.30
CA LYS A 130 22.62 -0.24 -5.11
C LYS A 130 21.77 -0.14 -3.84
N LYS A 131 21.95 0.94 -3.07
CA LYS A 131 21.25 1.22 -1.81
C LYS A 131 19.96 2.02 -1.97
N ARG A 132 19.59 2.38 -3.17
CA ARG A 132 18.32 3.10 -3.44
C ARG A 132 17.35 2.17 -4.12
N ILE A 133 16.18 2.02 -3.52
CA ILE A 133 15.12 1.18 -4.06
C ILE A 133 13.81 1.97 -4.14
N THR A 134 12.98 1.63 -5.12
CA THR A 134 11.61 2.11 -5.20
C THR A 134 10.70 0.91 -5.38
N LEU A 135 9.74 0.78 -4.47
CA LEU A 135 8.71 -0.25 -4.50
C LEU A 135 7.36 0.38 -4.85
N TYR A 136 6.59 -0.33 -5.64
CA TYR A 136 5.22 0.00 -5.99
C TYR A 136 4.31 -1.04 -5.34
N CYS A 137 3.39 -0.57 -4.51
CA CYS A 137 2.57 -1.41 -3.65
C CYS A 137 1.09 -1.04 -3.83
N TRP A 138 0.33 -1.93 -4.46
CA TRP A 138 -1.11 -1.79 -4.64
C TRP A 138 -1.86 -2.13 -3.35
N TYR A 139 -2.98 -1.49 -3.11
CA TYR A 139 -3.88 -1.83 -2.01
C TYR A 139 -5.32 -1.39 -2.29
N ASP A 140 -6.27 -2.24 -1.92
CA ASP A 140 -7.67 -1.86 -1.88
C ASP A 140 -7.94 -1.09 -0.58
N ASN A 141 -8.32 0.17 -0.70
CA ASN A 141 -8.48 1.07 0.46
C ASN A 141 -9.51 0.60 1.47
N GLU A 142 -10.55 -0.10 0.98
CA GLU A 142 -11.72 -0.49 1.77
C GLU A 142 -11.65 -1.96 2.16
N TYR A 143 -11.57 -2.85 1.19
CA TYR A 143 -11.59 -4.28 1.45
C TYR A 143 -10.33 -4.77 2.17
N GLY A 144 -9.16 -4.36 1.72
CA GLY A 144 -7.88 -4.72 2.34
C GLY A 144 -7.83 -4.31 3.80
N TYR A 145 -8.20 -3.06 4.12
CA TYR A 145 -8.25 -2.58 5.50
C TYR A 145 -9.27 -3.37 6.34
N THR A 146 -10.50 -3.52 5.86
CA THR A 146 -11.57 -4.26 6.55
C THR A 146 -11.14 -5.69 6.85
N LYS A 147 -10.46 -6.33 5.91
CA LYS A 147 -9.91 -7.69 6.10
C LYS A 147 -8.90 -7.74 7.22
N GLN A 148 -7.99 -6.75 7.33
CA GLN A 148 -7.03 -6.71 8.42
C GLN A 148 -7.69 -6.46 9.77
N VAL A 149 -8.72 -5.62 9.86
CA VAL A 149 -9.53 -5.44 11.08
C VAL A 149 -10.15 -6.76 11.53
N ILE A 150 -10.78 -7.50 10.60
CA ILE A 150 -11.35 -8.82 10.89
C ILE A 150 -10.28 -9.82 11.35
N ASN A 151 -9.12 -9.84 10.71
CA ASN A 151 -8.01 -10.71 11.08
C ASN A 151 -7.52 -10.40 12.50
N LEU A 152 -7.34 -9.12 12.81
CA LEU A 152 -6.94 -8.68 14.16
C LEU A 152 -8.01 -9.04 15.21
N THR A 153 -9.28 -8.83 14.92
CA THR A 153 -10.39 -9.22 15.81
C THR A 153 -10.37 -10.71 16.12
N LYS A 154 -10.19 -11.55 15.08
CA LYS A 154 -10.05 -13.00 15.27
C LYS A 154 -8.87 -13.36 16.17
N GLN A 155 -7.75 -12.68 15.99
CA GLN A 155 -6.57 -12.88 16.83
C GLN A 155 -6.82 -12.50 18.29
N ILE A 156 -7.48 -11.36 18.56
CA ILE A 156 -7.81 -10.89 19.90
C ILE A 156 -8.72 -11.89 20.64
N VAL A 157 -9.72 -12.44 19.95
CA VAL A 157 -10.65 -13.42 20.55
C VAL A 157 -10.11 -14.86 20.52
N GLY A 158 -8.86 -15.06 20.12
CA GLY A 158 -8.19 -16.37 20.15
C GLY A 158 -8.63 -17.36 19.05
N ILE A 159 -9.34 -16.91 18.01
CA ILE A 159 -9.71 -17.75 16.87
C ILE A 159 -8.46 -17.97 16.02
N LYS A 160 -7.97 -19.21 16.00
CA LYS A 160 -6.87 -19.64 15.13
C LYS A 160 -7.45 -20.44 13.95
N LEU A 161 -7.39 -19.88 12.75
CA LEU A 161 -7.69 -20.65 11.54
C LEU A 161 -6.46 -21.49 11.15
N PRO A 162 -6.68 -22.74 10.68
CA PRO A 162 -5.57 -23.55 10.18
C PRO A 162 -4.92 -22.84 8.97
N ARG A 163 -3.60 -22.78 8.98
CA ARG A 163 -2.79 -22.21 7.90
C ARG A 163 -2.18 -23.35 7.10
N LEU A 164 -2.52 -23.45 5.83
CA LEU A 164 -1.99 -24.43 4.91
C LEU A 164 -1.44 -23.76 3.64
N PRO A 165 -0.27 -24.15 3.16
CA PRO A 165 0.75 -24.93 3.85
C PRO A 165 1.32 -24.21 5.06
N LYS A 166 1.92 -24.94 6.01
CA LYS A 166 2.59 -24.29 7.17
C LYS A 166 3.70 -23.37 6.67
N PRO A 167 3.91 -22.18 7.32
CA PRO A 167 5.05 -21.32 7.00
C PRO A 167 6.35 -22.10 7.19
N ILE A 168 7.33 -21.86 6.33
CA ILE A 168 8.71 -22.27 6.56
C ILE A 168 9.26 -21.33 7.64
N GLU A 169 9.77 -21.90 8.73
CA GLU A 169 10.40 -21.15 9.84
C GLU A 169 11.71 -20.52 9.43
#